data_b2f18400823d17cf5a29a9f1e05f0989
#
_entry.id   b2f18400823d17cf5a29a9f1e05f0989
#
_cell.length_a   1.000
_cell.length_b   1.000
_cell.length_c   1.000
_cell.angle_alpha   90.00
_cell.angle_beta   90.00
_cell.angle_gamma   90.00
#
_symmetry.space_group_name_H-M   'P 1'
#
loop_
_entity.id
_entity.type
_entity.pdbx_description
1 polymer ?
#
loop_
_entity_poly.entity_id
_entity_poly.type
_entity_poly.pdbx_seq_one_letter_code
_entity_poly.pdbx_strand_id
1 'polypeptide(L)'
;MRCVEAHELLSAMLDAELAADERAGVIEHIEQCSRCSADAEGLRVLKHAVARLQAEETPPAAVRAHIEALRFANDRRRPRSVAVAAVATLAITLVTVILWSRWHRDLSDTVAADHLKSNPAVLPPQVVTNSPPAIERFFAGATRFEPTVPRLTGTELVGARLCHLDGESVELIFYRCDGRNVSLFVTAAPPRARACTKNRGLTVCREERNGLGIYAVSDLPESAIRGLLGHS
;
A
#
# COMPACT_ATOMS: atom_id res chain seq x y z
N MET A 1 2.24 -24.58 -10.51
CA MET A 1 1.94 -23.24 -9.89
C MET A 1 0.86 -23.41 -8.84
N ARG A 2 0.95 -22.74 -7.69
CA ARG A 2 -0.08 -22.75 -6.63
C ARG A 2 -1.18 -21.74 -6.94
N CYS A 3 -2.39 -21.94 -6.41
CA CYS A 3 -3.53 -21.03 -6.65
C CYS A 3 -3.24 -19.57 -6.22
N VAL A 4 -2.50 -19.38 -5.13
CA VAL A 4 -2.13 -18.02 -4.68
C VAL A 4 -1.24 -17.32 -5.70
N GLU A 5 -0.24 -18.00 -6.23
CA GLU A 5 0.67 -17.48 -7.26
C GLU A 5 -0.08 -17.18 -8.56
N ALA A 6 -0.98 -18.10 -9.00
CA ALA A 6 -1.79 -17.89 -10.18
C ALA A 6 -2.71 -16.67 -10.02
N HIS A 7 -3.36 -16.54 -8.86
CA HIS A 7 -4.28 -15.43 -8.59
C HIS A 7 -3.61 -14.06 -8.64
N GLU A 8 -2.37 -13.92 -8.13
CA GLU A 8 -1.59 -12.68 -8.20
C GLU A 8 -1.27 -12.25 -9.64
N LEU A 9 -1.14 -13.24 -10.54
CA LEU A 9 -0.77 -13.00 -11.94
C LEU A 9 -1.97 -12.83 -12.88
N LEU A 10 -3.22 -13.12 -12.45
CA LEU A 10 -4.40 -13.06 -13.30
C LEU A 10 -4.61 -11.68 -13.94
N SER A 11 -4.44 -10.60 -13.17
CA SER A 11 -4.63 -9.24 -13.66
C SER A 11 -3.60 -8.90 -14.74
N ALA A 12 -2.32 -9.13 -14.45
CA ALA A 12 -1.22 -8.89 -15.39
C ALA A 12 -1.34 -9.76 -16.66
N MET A 13 -1.83 -11.01 -16.52
CA MET A 13 -2.13 -11.87 -17.66
C MET A 13 -3.20 -11.26 -18.57
N LEU A 14 -4.29 -10.72 -17.99
CA LEU A 14 -5.37 -10.11 -18.76
C LEU A 14 -4.97 -8.78 -19.40
N ASP A 15 -3.97 -8.10 -18.85
CA ASP A 15 -3.41 -6.86 -19.38
C ASP A 15 -2.27 -7.11 -20.39
N ALA A 16 -1.94 -8.38 -20.65
CA ALA A 16 -0.85 -8.81 -21.54
C ALA A 16 0.54 -8.31 -21.08
N GLU A 17 0.74 -8.14 -19.77
CA GLU A 17 1.97 -7.64 -19.16
C GLU A 17 2.93 -8.76 -18.70
N LEU A 18 2.50 -10.04 -18.76
CA LEU A 18 3.34 -11.18 -18.39
C LEU A 18 4.30 -11.60 -19.50
N ALA A 19 5.48 -12.07 -19.11
CA ALA A 19 6.39 -12.78 -19.98
C ALA A 19 5.75 -14.07 -20.52
N ALA A 20 6.24 -14.58 -21.65
CA ALA A 20 5.61 -15.69 -22.37
C ALA A 20 5.56 -16.98 -21.53
N ASP A 21 6.61 -17.26 -20.77
CA ASP A 21 6.75 -18.42 -19.89
C ASP A 21 5.84 -18.34 -18.66
N GLU A 22 5.76 -17.17 -18.01
CA GLU A 22 4.85 -16.93 -16.89
C GLU A 22 3.38 -17.08 -17.34
N ARG A 23 3.06 -16.47 -18.49
CA ARG A 23 1.72 -16.56 -19.08
C ARG A 23 1.31 -18.00 -19.38
N ALA A 24 2.21 -18.82 -19.94
CA ALA A 24 1.96 -20.22 -20.20
C ALA A 24 1.64 -20.98 -18.90
N GLY A 25 2.40 -20.74 -17.84
CA GLY A 25 2.17 -21.37 -16.54
C GLY A 25 0.82 -20.99 -15.91
N VAL A 26 0.39 -19.72 -16.05
CA VAL A 26 -0.92 -19.28 -15.55
C VAL A 26 -2.05 -19.91 -16.35
N ILE A 27 -1.93 -19.99 -17.68
CA ILE A 27 -2.92 -20.62 -18.57
C ILE A 27 -3.10 -22.09 -18.19
N GLU A 28 -2.01 -22.84 -18.08
CA GLU A 28 -2.04 -24.25 -17.68
C GLU A 28 -2.74 -24.46 -16.33
N HIS A 29 -2.48 -23.57 -15.35
CA HIS A 29 -3.13 -23.64 -14.05
C HIS A 29 -4.63 -23.38 -14.13
N ILE A 30 -5.07 -22.38 -14.90
CA ILE A 30 -6.49 -22.02 -15.07
C ILE A 30 -7.26 -23.18 -15.71
N GLU A 31 -6.65 -23.89 -16.66
CA GLU A 31 -7.25 -25.07 -17.32
C GLU A 31 -7.48 -26.22 -16.33
N GLN A 32 -6.66 -26.34 -15.29
CA GLN A 32 -6.72 -27.41 -14.30
C GLN A 32 -7.46 -27.02 -13.01
N CYS A 33 -7.69 -25.73 -12.76
CA CYS A 33 -8.27 -25.22 -11.52
C CYS A 33 -9.56 -24.43 -11.77
N SER A 34 -10.70 -25.01 -11.46
CA SER A 34 -12.02 -24.38 -11.66
C SER A 34 -12.19 -23.07 -10.87
N ARG A 35 -11.58 -22.94 -9.70
CA ARG A 35 -11.63 -21.71 -8.90
C ARG A 35 -10.89 -20.58 -9.59
N CYS A 36 -9.64 -20.79 -9.99
CA CYS A 36 -8.85 -19.76 -10.67
C CYS A 36 -9.42 -19.43 -12.06
N SER A 37 -10.05 -20.42 -12.72
CA SER A 37 -10.80 -20.21 -13.97
C SER A 37 -11.99 -19.28 -13.77
N ALA A 38 -12.78 -19.47 -12.72
CA ALA A 38 -13.90 -18.59 -12.38
C ALA A 38 -13.44 -17.17 -12.02
N ASP A 39 -12.35 -17.05 -11.26
CA ASP A 39 -11.76 -15.75 -10.90
C ASP A 39 -11.26 -15.01 -12.15
N ALA A 40 -10.59 -15.70 -13.07
CA ALA A 40 -10.13 -15.14 -14.35
C ALA A 40 -11.30 -14.63 -15.20
N GLU A 41 -12.38 -15.39 -15.27
CA GLU A 41 -13.58 -14.98 -16.02
C GLU A 41 -14.26 -13.77 -15.37
N GLY A 42 -14.38 -13.74 -14.05
CA GLY A 42 -14.89 -12.57 -13.31
C GLY A 42 -14.10 -11.29 -13.61
N LEU A 43 -12.77 -11.37 -13.59
CA LEU A 43 -11.89 -10.25 -13.94
C LEU A 43 -12.04 -9.83 -15.39
N ARG A 44 -12.20 -10.80 -16.33
CA ARG A 44 -12.42 -10.51 -17.75
C ARG A 44 -13.73 -9.76 -17.98
N VAL A 45 -14.82 -10.19 -17.33
CA VAL A 45 -16.13 -9.52 -17.39
C VAL A 45 -16.03 -8.09 -16.84
N LEU A 46 -15.35 -7.91 -15.70
CA LEU A 46 -15.12 -6.59 -15.11
C LEU A 46 -14.33 -5.68 -16.05
N LYS A 47 -13.23 -6.17 -16.63
CA LYS A 47 -12.42 -5.42 -17.59
C LYS A 47 -13.23 -4.98 -18.81
N HIS A 48 -14.06 -5.86 -19.36
CA HIS A 48 -14.96 -5.51 -20.47
C HIS A 48 -16.03 -4.48 -20.09
N ALA A 49 -16.56 -4.53 -18.85
CA ALA A 49 -17.52 -3.55 -18.37
C ALA A 49 -16.87 -2.16 -18.24
N VAL A 50 -15.67 -2.08 -17.66
CA VAL A 50 -14.89 -0.85 -17.54
C VAL A 50 -14.52 -0.28 -18.92
N ALA A 51 -14.08 -1.14 -19.85
CA ALA A 51 -13.72 -0.71 -21.21
C ALA A 51 -14.92 -0.10 -21.96
N ARG A 52 -16.13 -0.63 -21.74
CA ARG A 52 -17.35 -0.02 -22.31
C ARG A 52 -17.64 1.36 -21.77
N LEU A 53 -17.50 1.57 -20.47
CA LEU A 53 -17.67 2.89 -19.85
C LEU A 53 -16.65 3.90 -20.40
N GLN A 54 -15.41 3.49 -20.60
CA GLN A 54 -14.37 4.35 -21.18
C GLN A 54 -14.61 4.68 -22.66
N ALA A 55 -15.23 3.76 -23.42
CA ALA A 55 -15.52 3.99 -24.83
C ALA A 55 -16.62 5.04 -25.06
N GLU A 56 -17.48 5.30 -24.07
CA GLU A 56 -18.49 6.34 -24.11
C GLU A 56 -17.91 7.74 -23.86
N GLU A 57 -16.73 7.84 -23.26
CA GLU A 57 -16.05 9.10 -23.00
C GLU A 57 -15.14 9.50 -24.18
N THR A 58 -15.66 10.32 -25.07
CA THR A 58 -14.84 10.88 -26.15
C THR A 58 -14.00 12.03 -25.57
N PRO A 59 -12.65 11.97 -25.65
CA PRO A 59 -11.80 13.06 -25.16
C PRO A 59 -12.18 14.40 -25.81
N PRO A 60 -12.24 15.50 -25.05
CA PRO A 60 -12.53 16.82 -25.59
C PRO A 60 -11.65 17.14 -26.81
N ALA A 61 -12.24 17.80 -27.81
CA ALA A 61 -11.53 18.14 -29.05
C ALA A 61 -10.22 18.90 -28.79
N ALA A 62 -10.18 19.74 -27.77
CA ALA A 62 -8.99 20.47 -27.34
C ALA A 62 -7.86 19.54 -26.90
N VAL A 63 -8.15 18.44 -26.21
CA VAL A 63 -7.17 17.44 -25.76
C VAL A 63 -6.59 16.69 -26.97
N ARG A 64 -7.45 16.26 -27.90
CA ARG A 64 -7.02 15.62 -29.16
C ARG A 64 -6.13 16.54 -29.99
N ALA A 65 -6.55 17.80 -30.20
CA ALA A 65 -5.76 18.79 -30.93
C ALA A 65 -4.40 19.06 -30.26
N HIS A 66 -4.37 19.08 -28.92
CA HIS A 66 -3.14 19.24 -28.16
C HIS A 66 -2.18 18.06 -28.33
N ILE A 67 -2.68 16.83 -28.28
CA ILE A 67 -1.89 15.61 -28.51
C ILE A 67 -1.34 15.58 -29.94
N GLU A 68 -2.15 15.93 -30.92
CA GLU A 68 -1.72 16.02 -32.31
C GLU A 68 -0.64 17.10 -32.49
N ALA A 69 -0.83 18.29 -31.91
CA ALA A 69 0.17 19.34 -31.93
C ALA A 69 1.51 18.89 -31.30
N LEU A 70 1.49 18.15 -30.21
CA LEU A 70 2.69 17.58 -29.60
C LEU A 70 3.38 16.56 -30.52
N ARG A 71 2.64 15.73 -31.26
CA ARG A 71 3.19 14.79 -32.24
C ARG A 71 3.89 15.50 -33.39
N PHE A 72 3.30 16.56 -33.94
CA PHE A 72 3.86 17.34 -35.02
C PHE A 72 5.02 18.27 -34.59
N ALA A 73 5.03 18.76 -33.34
CA ALA A 73 6.12 19.55 -32.80
C ALA A 73 7.44 18.77 -32.65
N ASN A 74 7.33 17.45 -32.46
CA ASN A 74 8.49 16.56 -32.29
C ASN A 74 9.26 16.29 -33.61
N ASP A 75 8.66 16.55 -34.75
CA ASP A 75 9.26 16.24 -36.08
C ASP A 75 10.13 17.35 -36.63
N ARG A 76 10.17 18.54 -36.02
CA ARG A 76 11.05 19.66 -36.43
C ARG A 76 12.38 19.62 -35.69
N ARG A 77 13.34 18.90 -36.27
CA ARG A 77 14.82 18.99 -36.12
C ARG A 77 15.30 19.90 -34.99
N ARG A 78 15.36 19.42 -33.78
CA ARG A 78 16.22 20.00 -32.74
C ARG A 78 17.65 19.46 -32.91
N PRO A 79 18.70 20.27 -32.73
CA PRO A 79 20.08 19.81 -32.73
C PRO A 79 20.18 18.73 -31.62
N ARG A 80 20.60 17.55 -32.00
CA ARG A 80 20.61 16.34 -31.14
C ARG A 80 21.28 16.54 -29.77
N SER A 81 22.25 17.47 -29.70
CA SER A 81 22.99 17.74 -28.45
C SER A 81 22.17 18.49 -27.38
N VAL A 82 21.30 19.45 -27.78
CA VAL A 82 20.47 20.20 -26.83
C VAL A 82 19.29 19.35 -26.33
N ALA A 83 18.75 18.51 -27.23
CA ALA A 83 17.67 17.58 -26.84
C ALA A 83 18.14 16.53 -25.83
N VAL A 84 19.35 15.97 -25.99
CA VAL A 84 19.91 14.98 -25.07
C VAL A 84 20.19 15.60 -23.69
N ALA A 85 20.73 16.84 -23.65
CA ALA A 85 20.94 17.53 -22.37
C ALA A 85 19.64 17.87 -21.66
N ALA A 86 18.59 18.30 -22.37
CA ALA A 86 17.28 18.60 -21.79
C ALA A 86 16.58 17.36 -21.27
N VAL A 87 16.66 16.21 -21.96
CA VAL A 87 16.10 14.94 -21.52
C VAL A 87 16.86 14.42 -20.30
N ALA A 88 18.18 14.52 -20.27
CA ALA A 88 18.98 14.09 -19.13
C ALA A 88 18.67 14.90 -17.86
N THR A 89 18.55 16.24 -17.97
CA THR A 89 18.16 17.08 -16.84
C THR A 89 16.74 16.80 -16.36
N LEU A 90 15.79 16.59 -17.27
CA LEU A 90 14.41 16.24 -16.92
C LEU A 90 14.34 14.87 -16.22
N ALA A 91 15.10 13.89 -16.70
CA ALA A 91 15.17 12.56 -16.08
C ALA A 91 15.80 12.62 -14.68
N ILE A 92 16.87 13.38 -14.49
CA ILE A 92 17.51 13.56 -13.19
C ILE A 92 16.58 14.27 -12.21
N THR A 93 15.90 15.33 -12.63
CA THR A 93 14.93 16.04 -11.77
C THR A 93 13.72 15.15 -11.45
N LEU A 94 13.21 14.38 -12.40
CA LEU A 94 12.12 13.43 -12.15
C LEU A 94 12.53 12.35 -11.17
N VAL A 95 13.71 11.75 -11.33
CA VAL A 95 14.25 10.74 -10.42
C VAL A 95 14.48 11.34 -9.03
N THR A 96 15.05 12.52 -8.93
CA THR A 96 15.27 13.20 -7.64
C THR A 96 13.94 13.55 -6.96
N VAL A 97 12.94 14.03 -7.69
CA VAL A 97 11.59 14.32 -7.17
C VAL A 97 10.88 13.01 -6.73
N ILE A 98 10.99 11.93 -7.51
CA ILE A 98 10.42 10.63 -7.15
C ILE A 98 11.11 10.07 -5.90
N LEU A 99 12.45 10.09 -5.84
CA LEU A 99 13.20 9.64 -4.68
C LEU A 99 12.89 10.53 -3.46
N TRP A 100 12.81 11.84 -3.66
CA TRP A 100 12.47 12.78 -2.60
C TRP A 100 11.03 12.60 -2.11
N SER A 101 10.06 12.39 -3.00
CA SER A 101 8.66 12.13 -2.65
C SER A 101 8.48 10.77 -1.95
N ARG A 102 9.20 9.74 -2.39
CA ARG A 102 9.20 8.44 -1.71
C ARG A 102 9.81 8.52 -0.32
N TRP A 103 10.85 9.33 -0.15
CA TRP A 103 11.49 9.54 1.16
C TRP A 103 10.66 10.46 2.08
N HIS A 104 9.68 11.20 1.52
CA HIS A 104 8.88 12.20 2.25
C HIS A 104 7.42 11.78 2.41
N ARG A 105 7.04 10.55 2.05
CA ARG A 105 5.67 10.08 2.22
C ARG A 105 5.32 10.01 3.70
N ASP A 106 4.33 10.79 4.08
CA ASP A 106 3.69 10.68 5.37
C ASP A 106 2.63 9.57 5.29
N LEU A 107 2.89 8.45 5.93
CA LEU A 107 1.97 7.31 5.96
C LEU A 107 0.70 7.58 6.78
N SER A 108 0.57 8.77 7.41
CA SER A 108 -0.56 9.09 8.29
C SER A 108 -1.92 8.95 7.59
N ASP A 109 -2.02 9.33 6.31
CA ASP A 109 -3.26 9.17 5.54
C ASP A 109 -3.57 7.70 5.25
N THR A 110 -2.55 6.93 4.92
CA THR A 110 -2.69 5.51 4.57
C THR A 110 -3.07 4.68 5.79
N VAL A 111 -2.38 4.88 6.93
CA VAL A 111 -2.69 4.15 8.18
C VAL A 111 -4.07 4.55 8.75
N ALA A 112 -4.49 5.81 8.59
CA ALA A 112 -5.83 6.24 8.99
C ALA A 112 -6.92 5.58 8.12
N ALA A 113 -6.70 5.52 6.81
CA ALA A 113 -7.61 4.84 5.88
C ALA A 113 -7.67 3.34 6.17
N ASP A 114 -6.54 2.72 6.49
CA ASP A 114 -6.46 1.30 6.78
C ASP A 114 -7.08 0.96 8.15
N HIS A 115 -6.90 1.81 9.17
CA HIS A 115 -7.60 1.67 10.45
C HIS A 115 -9.13 1.65 10.29
N LEU A 116 -9.68 2.50 9.43
CA LEU A 116 -11.14 2.53 9.15
C LEU A 116 -11.61 1.25 8.46
N LYS A 117 -10.79 0.66 7.60
CA LYS A 117 -11.07 -0.64 6.96
C LYS A 117 -10.85 -1.80 7.94
N SER A 118 -9.87 -1.68 8.81
CA SER A 118 -9.47 -2.69 9.79
C SER A 118 -10.34 -2.68 11.06
N ASN A 119 -11.56 -2.13 11.00
CA ASN A 119 -12.54 -2.39 12.03
C ASN A 119 -12.67 -3.92 12.17
N PRO A 120 -12.54 -4.51 13.37
CA PRO A 120 -12.61 -5.97 13.59
C PRO A 120 -13.85 -6.63 12.99
N ALA A 121 -14.91 -5.87 12.73
CA ALA A 121 -16.12 -6.32 12.05
C ALA A 121 -15.94 -6.48 10.53
N VAL A 122 -14.95 -5.78 9.91
CA VAL A 122 -14.73 -5.77 8.44
C VAL A 122 -13.47 -6.55 8.08
N LEU A 123 -12.39 -6.37 8.86
CA LEU A 123 -11.09 -7.03 8.68
C LEU A 123 -10.59 -7.55 10.03
N PRO A 124 -10.98 -8.77 10.43
CA PRO A 124 -10.56 -9.35 11.72
C PRO A 124 -9.05 -9.57 11.78
N PRO A 125 -8.46 -9.61 12.98
CA PRO A 125 -7.08 -10.05 13.17
C PRO A 125 -6.84 -11.42 12.49
N GLN A 126 -5.67 -11.62 11.92
CA GLN A 126 -5.27 -12.93 11.38
C GLN A 126 -4.84 -13.89 12.51
N VAL A 127 -4.31 -13.32 13.58
CA VAL A 127 -4.05 -14.02 14.82
C VAL A 127 -4.71 -13.28 15.98
N VAL A 128 -5.56 -13.98 16.72
CA VAL A 128 -6.25 -13.47 17.93
C VAL A 128 -5.52 -14.02 19.13
N THR A 129 -4.80 -13.17 19.85
CA THR A 129 -4.02 -13.55 21.02
C THR A 129 -3.63 -12.31 21.82
N ASN A 130 -3.47 -12.50 23.12
CA ASN A 130 -2.93 -11.49 24.03
C ASN A 130 -1.45 -11.74 24.39
N SER A 131 -0.80 -12.69 23.71
CA SER A 131 0.59 -13.06 23.94
C SER A 131 1.52 -12.36 22.95
N PRO A 132 2.36 -11.39 23.37
CA PRO A 132 3.34 -10.75 22.49
C PRO A 132 4.25 -11.75 21.77
N PRO A 133 4.83 -12.80 22.42
CA PRO A 133 5.67 -13.77 21.73
C PRO A 133 4.94 -14.58 20.66
N ALA A 134 3.62 -14.74 20.75
CA ALA A 134 2.84 -15.41 19.72
C ALA A 134 2.67 -14.52 18.48
N ILE A 135 2.51 -13.21 18.67
CA ILE A 135 2.45 -12.22 17.59
C ILE A 135 3.81 -12.07 16.90
N GLU A 136 4.90 -11.98 17.67
CA GLU A 136 6.26 -11.91 17.13
C GLU A 136 6.57 -13.14 16.26
N ARG A 137 6.21 -14.34 16.70
CA ARG A 137 6.34 -15.56 15.87
C ARG A 137 5.48 -15.53 14.62
N PHE A 138 4.28 -14.93 14.70
CA PHE A 138 3.40 -14.79 13.53
C PHE A 138 4.01 -13.90 12.45
N PHE A 139 4.71 -12.82 12.84
CA PHE A 139 5.37 -11.92 11.90
C PHE A 139 6.77 -12.38 11.47
N ALA A 140 7.35 -13.36 12.16
CA ALA A 140 8.71 -13.83 11.89
C ALA A 140 8.87 -14.28 10.42
N GLY A 141 9.78 -13.61 9.70
CA GLY A 141 10.04 -13.85 8.27
C GLY A 141 9.00 -13.25 7.31
N ALA A 142 7.96 -12.58 7.81
CA ALA A 142 6.96 -11.89 6.98
C ALA A 142 7.29 -10.40 6.77
N THR A 143 8.10 -9.82 7.65
CA THR A 143 8.58 -8.44 7.59
C THR A 143 10.09 -8.39 7.36
N ARG A 144 10.61 -7.24 6.89
CA ARG A 144 12.06 -7.03 6.65
C ARG A 144 12.83 -6.62 7.90
N PHE A 145 12.17 -6.54 9.02
CA PHE A 145 12.74 -6.17 10.31
C PHE A 145 12.36 -7.23 11.35
N GLU A 146 13.04 -7.22 12.47
CA GLU A 146 12.75 -8.12 13.58
C GLU A 146 11.40 -7.74 14.20
N PRO A 147 10.44 -8.67 14.27
CA PRO A 147 9.12 -8.40 14.83
C PRO A 147 9.19 -7.90 16.27
N THR A 148 8.40 -6.87 16.55
CA THR A 148 8.33 -6.32 17.90
C THR A 148 6.90 -5.95 18.26
N VAL A 149 6.49 -6.29 19.48
CA VAL A 149 5.16 -5.96 20.00
C VAL A 149 5.34 -4.93 21.14
N PRO A 150 5.20 -3.63 20.84
CA PRO A 150 5.33 -2.59 21.86
C PRO A 150 4.28 -2.73 22.95
N ARG A 151 4.71 -2.71 24.21
CA ARG A 151 3.79 -2.71 25.33
C ARG A 151 3.20 -1.31 25.51
N LEU A 152 1.90 -1.19 25.39
CA LEU A 152 1.17 0.04 25.63
C LEU A 152 0.49 -0.04 27.01
N THR A 153 0.85 0.88 27.91
CA THR A 153 0.30 0.88 29.27
C THR A 153 -1.20 1.17 29.25
N GLY A 154 -1.98 0.41 30.01
CA GLY A 154 -3.43 0.60 30.10
C GLY A 154 -4.20 0.10 28.88
N THR A 155 -3.59 -0.76 28.06
CA THR A 155 -4.26 -1.38 26.92
C THR A 155 -4.32 -2.91 27.02
N GLU A 156 -5.30 -3.48 26.37
CA GLU A 156 -5.44 -4.91 26.15
C GLU A 156 -4.99 -5.26 24.74
N LEU A 157 -4.06 -6.22 24.62
CA LEU A 157 -3.63 -6.74 23.32
C LEU A 157 -4.70 -7.70 22.77
N VAL A 158 -5.20 -7.45 21.57
CA VAL A 158 -6.31 -8.20 20.97
C VAL A 158 -5.81 -9.21 19.92
N GLY A 159 -4.78 -8.84 19.17
CA GLY A 159 -4.25 -9.68 18.10
C GLY A 159 -3.46 -8.90 17.09
N ALA A 160 -3.17 -9.53 15.96
CA ALA A 160 -2.36 -8.93 14.91
C ALA A 160 -2.76 -9.37 13.51
N ARG A 161 -2.29 -8.62 12.53
CA ARG A 161 -2.47 -8.86 11.10
C ARG A 161 -1.26 -8.38 10.31
N LEU A 162 -0.86 -9.11 9.29
CA LEU A 162 0.10 -8.63 8.30
C LEU A 162 -0.65 -7.74 7.29
N CYS A 163 -0.17 -6.50 7.13
CA CYS A 163 -0.67 -5.56 6.15
C CYS A 163 0.40 -5.17 5.14
N HIS A 164 -0.01 -4.58 4.02
CA HIS A 164 0.89 -4.02 3.02
C HIS A 164 0.53 -2.55 2.82
N LEU A 165 1.48 -1.68 3.12
CA LEU A 165 1.36 -0.24 2.91
C LEU A 165 2.43 0.19 1.91
N ASP A 166 2.01 0.79 0.79
CA ASP A 166 2.91 1.25 -0.28
C ASP A 166 3.88 0.17 -0.81
N GLY A 167 3.44 -1.11 -0.84
CA GLY A 167 4.24 -2.24 -1.29
C GLY A 167 5.20 -2.83 -0.25
N GLU A 168 5.20 -2.30 0.98
CA GLU A 168 5.99 -2.81 2.11
C GLU A 168 5.10 -3.60 3.07
N SER A 169 5.60 -4.75 3.54
CA SER A 169 4.96 -5.52 4.60
C SER A 169 5.10 -4.79 5.93
N VAL A 170 3.98 -4.56 6.61
CA VAL A 170 3.92 -3.87 7.91
C VAL A 170 3.16 -4.71 8.91
N GLU A 171 3.57 -4.61 10.17
CA GLU A 171 2.85 -5.23 11.27
C GLU A 171 1.69 -4.33 11.68
N LEU A 172 0.48 -4.86 11.72
CA LEU A 172 -0.68 -4.23 12.30
C LEU A 172 -1.07 -4.97 13.57
N ILE A 173 -0.94 -4.31 14.71
CA ILE A 173 -1.23 -4.85 16.03
C ILE A 173 -2.45 -4.14 16.57
N PHE A 174 -3.41 -4.89 17.05
CA PHE A 174 -4.67 -4.40 17.59
C PHE A 174 -4.63 -4.37 19.11
N TYR A 175 -4.89 -3.20 19.66
CA TYR A 175 -5.08 -2.99 21.08
C TYR A 175 -6.48 -2.45 21.37
N ARG A 176 -6.93 -2.60 22.60
CA ARG A 176 -8.13 -1.96 23.12
C ARG A 176 -7.77 -1.11 24.33
N CYS A 177 -8.23 0.14 24.35
CA CYS A 177 -8.05 1.10 25.42
C CYS A 177 -9.41 1.71 25.76
N ASP A 178 -9.91 1.52 26.97
CA ASP A 178 -11.21 2.03 27.41
C ASP A 178 -12.36 1.69 26.45
N GLY A 179 -12.38 0.44 25.95
CA GLY A 179 -13.37 -0.02 24.98
C GLY A 179 -13.17 0.46 23.55
N ARG A 180 -12.20 1.32 23.27
CA ARG A 180 -11.88 1.85 21.94
C ARG A 180 -10.74 1.08 21.29
N ASN A 181 -10.81 0.96 19.97
CA ASN A 181 -9.77 0.28 19.19
C ASN A 181 -8.57 1.21 18.97
N VAL A 182 -7.39 0.68 19.20
CA VAL A 182 -6.11 1.32 18.86
C VAL A 182 -5.38 0.40 17.90
N SER A 183 -5.11 0.88 16.69
CA SER A 183 -4.28 0.18 15.71
C SER A 183 -2.87 0.71 15.78
N LEU A 184 -1.91 -0.18 15.97
CA LEU A 184 -0.49 0.14 15.95
C LEU A 184 0.15 -0.46 14.71
N PHE A 185 0.65 0.37 13.83
CA PHE A 185 1.42 -0.06 12.66
C PHE A 185 2.90 0.08 12.95
N VAL A 186 3.66 -0.98 12.67
CA VAL A 186 5.13 -1.01 12.75
C VAL A 186 5.68 -1.14 11.34
N THR A 187 6.56 -0.21 10.96
CA THR A 187 7.12 -0.10 9.61
C THR A 187 8.65 -0.09 9.64
N ALA A 188 9.29 -0.58 8.58
CA ALA A 188 10.74 -0.53 8.44
C ALA A 188 11.29 0.91 8.33
N ALA A 189 10.51 1.81 7.73
CA ALA A 189 10.91 3.21 7.55
C ALA A 189 10.40 4.06 8.71
N PRO A 190 11.31 4.69 9.51
CA PRO A 190 10.89 5.58 10.59
C PRO A 190 10.30 6.87 10.04
N PRO A 191 9.32 7.48 10.74
CA PRO A 191 8.85 8.80 10.42
C PRO A 191 9.94 9.85 10.72
N ARG A 192 9.93 10.97 10.00
CA ARG A 192 10.93 12.04 10.18
C ARG A 192 10.92 12.70 11.54
N ALA A 193 9.78 12.75 12.17
CA ALA A 193 9.61 13.39 13.48
C ALA A 193 8.43 12.78 14.22
N ARG A 194 8.54 12.80 15.53
CA ARG A 194 7.42 12.50 16.42
C ARG A 194 6.36 13.58 16.25
N ALA A 195 5.18 13.19 15.82
CA ALA A 195 4.06 14.11 15.60
C ALA A 195 2.72 13.39 15.74
N CYS A 196 1.69 14.15 16.09
CA CYS A 196 0.31 13.69 16.00
C CYS A 196 -0.46 14.59 15.06
N THR A 197 -1.32 14.01 14.24
CA THR A 197 -2.20 14.71 13.29
C THR A 197 -3.60 14.17 13.39
N LYS A 198 -4.59 14.99 13.05
CA LYS A 198 -5.97 14.54 12.90
C LYS A 198 -6.23 14.22 11.43
N ASN A 199 -6.74 13.02 11.17
CA ASN A 199 -7.05 12.55 9.82
C ASN A 199 -8.34 11.74 9.83
N ARG A 200 -9.30 12.08 8.97
CA ARG A 200 -10.60 11.39 8.85
C ARG A 200 -11.34 11.19 10.18
N GLY A 201 -11.21 12.13 11.11
CA GLY A 201 -11.80 12.04 12.45
C GLY A 201 -10.97 11.23 13.45
N LEU A 202 -9.89 10.58 13.02
CA LEU A 202 -8.97 9.81 13.85
C LEU A 202 -7.77 10.66 14.26
N THR A 203 -7.17 10.31 15.38
CA THR A 203 -5.85 10.81 15.78
C THR A 203 -4.80 9.78 15.33
N VAL A 204 -3.83 10.24 14.56
CA VAL A 204 -2.67 9.46 14.12
C VAL A 204 -1.44 10.05 14.79
N CYS A 205 -0.82 9.31 15.69
CA CYS A 205 0.46 9.67 16.30
C CYS A 205 1.57 8.77 15.75
N ARG A 206 2.69 9.38 15.41
CA ARG A 206 3.85 8.69 14.85
C ARG A 206 5.11 9.01 15.63
N GLU A 207 5.97 8.03 15.77
CA GLU A 207 7.29 8.16 16.36
C GLU A 207 8.27 7.14 15.79
N GLU A 208 9.56 7.38 15.98
CA GLU A 208 10.61 6.40 15.76
C GLU A 208 10.91 5.66 17.06
N ARG A 209 11.07 4.34 16.96
CA ARG A 209 11.51 3.52 18.07
C ARG A 209 12.44 2.40 17.55
N ASN A 210 13.67 2.38 18.01
CA ASN A 210 14.69 1.40 17.60
C ASN A 210 14.89 1.29 16.07
N GLY A 211 14.84 2.42 15.36
CA GLY A 211 14.98 2.47 13.90
C GLY A 211 13.71 2.09 13.13
N LEU A 212 12.61 1.77 13.83
CA LEU A 212 11.32 1.43 13.25
C LEU A 212 10.34 2.60 13.35
N GLY A 213 9.46 2.69 12.38
CA GLY A 213 8.34 3.61 12.41
C GLY A 213 7.15 3.02 13.16
N ILE A 214 6.68 3.74 14.17
CA ILE A 214 5.50 3.40 14.96
C ILE A 214 4.40 4.41 14.65
N TYR A 215 3.24 3.93 14.20
CA TYR A 215 2.05 4.75 13.95
C TYR A 215 0.88 4.22 14.77
N ALA A 216 0.42 5.00 15.73
CA ALA A 216 -0.76 4.67 16.54
C ALA A 216 -1.97 5.44 16.02
N VAL A 217 -3.05 4.73 15.73
CA VAL A 217 -4.29 5.28 15.15
C VAL A 217 -5.47 4.90 16.01
N SER A 218 -6.27 5.88 16.41
CA SER A 218 -7.50 5.70 17.17
C SER A 218 -8.39 6.94 17.10
N ASP A 219 -9.64 6.81 17.53
CA ASP A 219 -10.54 7.93 17.81
C ASP A 219 -10.31 8.58 19.19
N LEU A 220 -9.33 8.10 19.95
CA LEU A 220 -8.90 8.67 21.22
C LEU A 220 -8.30 10.08 21.04
N PRO A 221 -8.37 10.94 22.09
CA PRO A 221 -7.70 12.23 22.06
C PRO A 221 -6.18 12.07 21.98
N GLU A 222 -5.51 13.07 21.41
CA GLU A 222 -4.06 13.07 21.19
C GLU A 222 -3.28 12.82 22.49
N SER A 223 -3.70 13.43 23.60
CA SER A 223 -3.06 13.26 24.91
C SER A 223 -3.06 11.80 25.37
N ALA A 224 -4.15 11.07 25.12
CA ALA A 224 -4.25 9.65 25.44
C ALA A 224 -3.29 8.82 24.60
N ILE A 225 -3.27 9.01 23.27
CA ILE A 225 -2.37 8.24 22.39
C ILE A 225 -0.90 8.58 22.69
N ARG A 226 -0.57 9.85 22.95
CA ARG A 226 0.78 10.23 23.40
C ARG A 226 1.16 9.56 24.71
N GLY A 227 0.22 9.45 25.65
CA GLY A 227 0.42 8.72 26.90
C GLY A 227 0.70 7.24 26.68
N LEU A 228 -0.02 6.58 25.74
CA LEU A 228 0.21 5.17 25.38
C LEU A 228 1.61 4.96 24.78
N LEU A 229 2.09 5.87 23.95
CA LEU A 229 3.40 5.79 23.30
C LEU A 229 4.56 6.23 24.19
N GLY A 230 4.31 7.14 25.13
CA GLY A 230 5.36 7.84 25.87
C GLY A 230 5.91 7.18 27.12
N HIS A 231 5.46 5.98 27.50
CA HIS A 231 5.85 5.30 28.73
C HIS A 231 6.54 3.96 28.44
N SER A 232 7.59 3.98 27.64
CA SER A 232 8.41 2.77 27.39
C SER A 232 9.85 3.05 27.71
#